data_facdb8301536ce87d22dd61afdf9cde4
#
_entry.id   facdb8301536ce87d22dd61afdf9cde4
#
_cell.length_a   1.000
_cell.length_b   1.000
_cell.length_c   1.000
_cell.angle_alpha   90.00
_cell.angle_beta   90.00
_cell.angle_gamma   90.00
#
_symmetry.space_group_name_H-M   'P 1'
#
loop_
_entity.id
_entity.type
_entity.pdbx_description
1 polymer ?
#
loop_
_entity_poly.entity_id
_entity_poly.type
_entity_poly.pdbx_seq_one_letter_code
_entity_poly.pdbx_strand_id
1 'polypeptide(L)'
;MPIEGKIGGDFTGWNTSKLNAESSLSYTHDFGRELRQVNLEGEAYFEVTRNEDKPFVVHTKYLDIEVLGTSFNVYSYERENVMEMALISGRIKIQTCSEPSRVVYLKPNEKALFNKESGIITVEKTDNRFETAWLRGDLVFRSTTLSDVLAKLERRYGVNIPFE
;
A
#
# COMPACT_ATOMS: atom_id res chain seq x y z
N MET A 1 1.89 -11.12 -12.30
CA MET A 1 0.53 -11.55 -11.96
C MET A 1 0.30 -11.27 -10.50
N PRO A 2 -0.79 -10.59 -10.11
CA PRO A 2 -1.05 -10.36 -8.69
C PRO A 2 -1.33 -11.69 -8.00
N ILE A 3 -0.76 -11.87 -6.82
CA ILE A 3 -0.98 -13.04 -5.96
C ILE A 3 -2.12 -12.68 -5.01
N GLU A 4 -3.20 -13.47 -5.03
CA GLU A 4 -4.28 -13.30 -4.06
C GLU A 4 -3.89 -14.00 -2.76
N GLY A 5 -3.81 -13.23 -1.67
CA GLY A 5 -3.66 -13.73 -0.32
C GLY A 5 -4.94 -13.48 0.48
N LYS A 6 -5.55 -14.53 1.02
CA LYS A 6 -6.58 -14.36 2.05
C LYS A 6 -5.89 -14.40 3.40
N ILE A 7 -5.92 -13.29 4.12
CA ILE A 7 -5.51 -13.27 5.52
C ILE A 7 -6.70 -13.83 6.31
N GLY A 8 -6.74 -15.14 6.48
CA GLY A 8 -7.86 -15.85 7.09
C GLY A 8 -7.46 -16.64 8.32
N GLY A 9 -8.18 -16.44 9.37
CA GLY A 9 -8.43 -17.30 10.50
C GLY A 9 -9.93 -17.21 10.80
N ASP A 10 -10.47 -17.91 11.76
CA ASP A 10 -11.91 -17.96 12.15
C ASP A 10 -12.49 -16.58 12.53
N PHE A 11 -12.54 -15.64 11.59
CA PHE A 11 -12.92 -14.24 11.82
C PHE A 11 -14.18 -13.91 11.04
N THR A 12 -15.16 -13.45 11.75
CA THR A 12 -16.36 -12.78 11.24
C THR A 12 -15.96 -11.43 10.61
N GLY A 13 -15.33 -11.44 9.46
CA GLY A 13 -14.88 -10.25 8.74
C GLY A 13 -13.70 -10.54 7.82
N TRP A 14 -13.97 -10.72 6.55
CA TRP A 14 -12.98 -11.05 5.54
C TRP A 14 -12.18 -9.80 5.14
N ASN A 15 -10.87 -9.89 5.31
CA ASN A 15 -9.95 -8.98 4.68
C ASN A 15 -9.39 -9.69 3.45
N THR A 16 -9.40 -9.04 2.31
CA THR A 16 -8.77 -9.53 1.09
C THR A 16 -7.58 -8.65 0.77
N SER A 17 -6.47 -9.27 0.42
CA SER A 17 -5.32 -8.57 -0.11
C SER A 17 -4.87 -9.18 -1.43
N LYS A 18 -4.40 -8.33 -2.35
CA LYS A 18 -3.71 -8.72 -3.58
C LYS A 18 -2.32 -8.12 -3.54
N LEU A 19 -1.32 -8.95 -3.77
CA LEU A 19 0.09 -8.54 -3.80
C LEU A 19 0.57 -8.41 -5.23
N ASN A 20 1.30 -7.34 -5.52
CA ASN A 20 2.00 -7.19 -6.80
C ASN A 20 3.34 -7.93 -6.78
N ALA A 21 4.03 -7.97 -7.93
CA ALA A 21 5.33 -8.61 -8.07
C ALA A 21 6.34 -8.10 -7.03
N GLU A 22 7.23 -8.98 -6.55
CA GLU A 22 8.26 -8.68 -5.56
C GLU A 22 7.72 -8.06 -4.26
N SER A 23 6.52 -8.46 -3.84
CA SER A 23 5.89 -7.97 -2.63
C SER A 23 5.74 -9.08 -1.60
N SER A 24 5.88 -8.73 -0.34
CA SER A 24 5.67 -9.63 0.79
C SER A 24 4.73 -9.02 1.82
N LEU A 25 3.88 -9.87 2.38
CA LEU A 25 2.96 -9.53 3.45
C LEU A 25 3.12 -10.55 4.57
N SER A 26 3.41 -10.08 5.76
CA SER A 26 3.52 -10.93 6.95
C SER A 26 2.61 -10.44 8.07
N TYR A 27 2.17 -11.36 8.91
CA TYR A 27 1.32 -11.08 10.07
C TYR A 27 1.62 -12.05 11.19
N THR A 28 1.26 -11.67 12.43
CA THR A 28 1.49 -12.51 13.61
C THR A 28 0.42 -13.58 13.74
N HIS A 29 0.73 -14.65 14.48
CA HIS A 29 -0.21 -15.74 14.79
C HIS A 29 -1.51 -15.24 15.48
N ASP A 30 -1.44 -14.12 16.18
CA ASP A 30 -2.57 -13.51 16.91
C ASP A 30 -3.39 -12.55 16.04
N PHE A 31 -3.14 -12.52 14.73
CA PHE A 31 -3.91 -11.68 13.81
C PHE A 31 -5.42 -11.87 13.97
N GLY A 32 -6.11 -10.77 14.20
CA GLY A 32 -7.58 -10.72 14.33
C GLY A 32 -8.14 -11.08 15.73
N ARG A 33 -7.35 -11.63 16.64
CA ARG A 33 -7.78 -11.85 18.02
C ARG A 33 -7.82 -10.54 18.81
N GLU A 34 -6.66 -9.89 18.93
CA GLU A 34 -6.54 -8.60 19.61
C GLU A 34 -6.29 -7.46 18.61
N LEU A 35 -5.45 -7.70 17.63
CA LEU A 35 -5.02 -6.70 16.64
C LEU A 35 -5.15 -7.27 15.22
N ARG A 36 -5.46 -6.40 14.27
CA ARG A 36 -5.44 -6.71 12.84
C ARG A 36 -4.25 -5.98 12.20
N GLN A 37 -3.05 -6.50 12.42
CA GLN A 37 -1.80 -5.88 11.98
C GLN A 37 -1.07 -6.75 10.98
N VAL A 38 -0.56 -6.13 9.92
CA VAL A 38 0.27 -6.76 8.90
C VAL A 38 1.50 -5.91 8.62
N ASN A 39 2.60 -6.56 8.21
CA ASN A 39 3.78 -5.87 7.71
C ASN A 39 3.84 -6.03 6.20
N LEU A 40 4.02 -4.95 5.47
CA LEU A 40 4.08 -4.90 4.02
C LEU A 40 5.44 -4.40 3.54
N GLU A 41 6.00 -5.13 2.58
CA GLU A 41 7.07 -4.67 1.70
C GLU A 41 6.62 -4.87 0.25
N GLY A 42 6.71 -3.83 -0.59
CA GLY A 42 6.25 -3.85 -1.96
C GLY A 42 4.89 -3.19 -2.15
N GLU A 43 4.07 -3.72 -3.04
CA GLU A 43 2.76 -3.17 -3.37
C GLU A 43 1.63 -4.15 -3.07
N ALA A 44 0.61 -3.64 -2.38
CA ALA A 44 -0.58 -4.41 -2.06
C ALA A 44 -1.86 -3.56 -2.16
N TYR A 45 -2.92 -4.20 -2.64
CA TYR A 45 -4.27 -3.70 -2.56
C TYR A 45 -5.02 -4.44 -1.46
N PHE A 46 -5.75 -3.69 -0.64
CA PHE A 46 -6.51 -4.20 0.49
C PHE A 46 -7.99 -3.86 0.38
N GLU A 47 -8.83 -4.85 0.70
CA GLU A 47 -10.26 -4.66 1.01
C GLU A 47 -10.47 -5.09 2.45
N VAL A 48 -10.64 -4.13 3.34
CA VAL A 48 -10.75 -4.36 4.78
C VAL A 48 -12.19 -4.23 5.22
N THR A 49 -12.72 -5.28 5.83
CA THR A 49 -14.04 -5.25 6.44
C THR A 49 -14.09 -4.28 7.61
N ARG A 50 -15.18 -3.50 7.69
CA ARG A 50 -15.38 -2.50 8.74
C ARG A 50 -15.46 -3.17 10.11
N ASN A 51 -14.62 -2.71 11.01
CA ASN A 51 -14.65 -3.05 12.43
C ASN A 51 -14.00 -1.90 13.22
N GLU A 52 -14.82 -1.11 13.89
CA GLU A 52 -14.38 0.07 14.63
C GLU A 52 -13.67 -0.29 15.95
N ASP A 53 -14.01 -1.45 16.52
CA ASP A 53 -13.41 -1.93 17.76
C ASP A 53 -12.00 -2.49 17.55
N LYS A 54 -11.69 -2.91 16.32
CA LYS A 54 -10.38 -3.49 15.95
C LYS A 54 -9.89 -2.87 14.65
N PRO A 55 -9.18 -1.74 14.70
CA PRO A 55 -8.55 -1.15 13.53
C PRO A 55 -7.64 -2.14 12.80
N PHE A 56 -7.55 -2.00 11.49
CA PHE A 56 -6.57 -2.71 10.68
C PHE A 56 -5.37 -1.79 10.41
N VAL A 57 -4.17 -2.28 10.69
CA VAL A 57 -2.94 -1.50 10.54
C VAL A 57 -1.98 -2.20 9.58
N VAL A 58 -1.55 -1.48 8.56
CA VAL A 58 -0.44 -1.88 7.69
C VAL A 58 0.82 -1.15 8.18
N HIS A 59 1.77 -1.93 8.69
CA HIS A 59 3.09 -1.43 9.05
C HIS A 59 4.01 -1.52 7.84
N THR A 60 4.73 -0.44 7.60
CA THR A 60 5.86 -0.39 6.67
C THR A 60 7.10 0.12 7.42
N LYS A 61 8.23 0.15 6.77
CA LYS A 61 9.47 0.67 7.37
C LYS A 61 9.37 2.13 7.84
N TYR A 62 8.52 2.93 7.22
CA TYR A 62 8.47 4.39 7.42
C TYR A 62 7.11 4.90 7.91
N LEU A 63 6.05 4.17 7.65
CA LEU A 63 4.67 4.62 7.88
C LEU A 63 3.82 3.51 8.47
N ASP A 64 2.93 3.89 9.38
CA ASP A 64 1.81 3.10 9.84
C ASP A 64 0.54 3.62 9.17
N ILE A 65 -0.24 2.70 8.59
CA ILE A 65 -1.46 3.00 7.85
C ILE A 65 -2.62 2.32 8.57
N GLU A 66 -3.48 3.11 9.23
CA GLU A 66 -4.60 2.62 10.03
C GLU A 66 -5.92 2.85 9.32
N VAL A 67 -6.75 1.82 9.28
CA VAL A 67 -8.09 1.86 8.68
C VAL A 67 -9.11 1.11 9.53
N LEU A 68 -10.39 1.47 9.42
CA LEU A 68 -11.50 0.82 10.12
C LEU A 68 -12.34 -0.09 9.22
N GLY A 69 -12.39 0.22 7.93
CA GLY A 69 -13.13 -0.49 6.89
C GLY A 69 -12.97 0.27 5.59
N THR A 70 -12.08 -0.19 4.72
CA THR A 70 -11.49 0.66 3.69
C THR A 70 -10.97 -0.19 2.55
N SER A 71 -11.11 0.30 1.31
CA SER A 71 -10.42 -0.23 0.15
C SER A 71 -9.32 0.74 -0.26
N PHE A 72 -8.09 0.28 -0.34
CA PHE A 72 -6.92 1.12 -0.58
C PHE A 72 -5.74 0.35 -1.19
N ASN A 73 -4.86 1.09 -1.85
CA ASN A 73 -3.60 0.58 -2.40
C ASN A 73 -2.41 1.19 -1.66
N VAL A 74 -1.41 0.38 -1.37
CA VAL A 74 -0.14 0.82 -0.77
C VAL A 74 0.99 0.37 -1.67
N TYR A 75 1.85 1.32 -2.06
CA TYR A 75 3.06 1.13 -2.83
C TYR A 75 4.27 1.51 -1.98
N SER A 76 5.06 0.53 -1.56
CA SER A 76 6.14 0.68 -0.57
C SER A 76 7.34 -0.20 -0.86
N TYR A 77 7.90 -0.11 -2.07
CA TYR A 77 9.13 -0.83 -2.42
C TYR A 77 10.34 -0.18 -1.77
N GLU A 78 11.23 -0.99 -1.18
CA GLU A 78 12.38 -0.48 -0.42
C GLU A 78 13.34 0.33 -1.28
N ARG A 79 13.56 -0.10 -2.52
CA ARG A 79 14.49 0.54 -3.47
C ARG A 79 13.98 1.86 -4.06
N GLU A 80 12.71 2.18 -3.91
CA GLU A 80 12.12 3.39 -4.45
C GLU A 80 12.04 4.49 -3.40
N ASN A 81 12.29 5.72 -3.82
CA ASN A 81 12.40 6.87 -2.91
C ASN A 81 11.04 7.41 -2.44
N VAL A 82 9.98 7.07 -3.17
CA VAL A 82 8.62 7.53 -2.87
C VAL A 82 7.73 6.35 -2.55
N MET A 83 6.98 6.46 -1.45
CA MET A 83 5.86 5.57 -1.12
C MET A 83 4.55 6.26 -1.51
N GLU A 84 3.59 5.48 -2.01
CA GLU A 84 2.27 5.98 -2.39
C GLU A 84 1.17 5.19 -1.65
N MET A 85 0.19 5.90 -1.13
CA MET A 85 -0.99 5.34 -0.50
C MET A 85 -2.22 5.97 -1.12
N ALA A 86 -3.03 5.19 -1.86
CA ALA A 86 -4.22 5.67 -2.55
C ALA A 86 -5.50 5.12 -1.90
N LEU A 87 -6.46 6.01 -1.63
CA LEU A 87 -7.72 5.65 -1.01
C LEU A 87 -8.83 5.52 -2.05
N ILE A 88 -9.41 4.32 -2.13
CA ILE A 88 -10.52 4.01 -3.02
C ILE A 88 -11.85 4.28 -2.32
N SER A 89 -12.04 3.72 -1.12
CA SER A 89 -13.25 3.92 -0.33
C SER A 89 -12.93 3.89 1.17
N GLY A 90 -13.71 4.60 1.98
CA GLY A 90 -13.56 4.66 3.43
C GLY A 90 -12.69 5.84 3.89
N ARG A 91 -11.80 5.60 4.85
CA ARG A 91 -10.90 6.61 5.42
C ARG A 91 -9.58 5.96 5.81
N ILE A 92 -8.49 6.66 5.57
CA ILE A 92 -7.14 6.26 5.99
C ILE A 92 -6.58 7.31 6.95
N LYS A 93 -5.91 6.82 7.99
CA LYS A 93 -4.98 7.59 8.82
C LYS A 93 -3.57 7.06 8.55
N ILE A 94 -2.66 7.95 8.16
CA ILE A 94 -1.26 7.67 7.91
C ILE A 94 -0.44 8.37 8.98
N GLN A 95 0.47 7.65 9.62
CA GLN A 95 1.36 8.18 10.63
C GLN A 95 2.81 7.84 10.29
N THR A 96 3.72 8.83 10.39
CA THR A 96 5.15 8.58 10.22
C THR A 96 5.72 7.86 11.44
N CYS A 97 6.64 6.91 11.20
CA CYS A 97 7.36 6.20 12.26
C CYS A 97 8.53 7.04 12.84
N SER A 98 8.93 8.12 12.18
CA SER A 98 10.00 9.04 12.63
C SER A 98 9.47 10.10 13.58
N GLU A 99 10.34 10.58 14.47
CA GLU A 99 10.06 11.74 15.32
C GLU A 99 10.56 13.06 14.67
N PRO A 100 9.79 14.15 14.74
CA PRO A 100 8.44 14.23 15.28
C PRO A 100 7.42 13.53 14.37
N SER A 101 6.54 12.75 14.97
CA SER A 101 5.51 12.01 14.23
C SER A 101 4.52 12.96 13.56
N ARG A 102 4.19 12.67 12.31
CA ARG A 102 3.19 13.41 11.51
C ARG A 102 2.02 12.51 11.20
N VAL A 103 0.82 13.05 11.26
CA VAL A 103 -0.43 12.35 10.94
C VAL A 103 -1.13 13.03 9.79
N VAL A 104 -1.55 12.23 8.80
CA VAL A 104 -2.29 12.68 7.62
C VAL A 104 -3.51 11.78 7.44
N TYR A 105 -4.62 12.37 7.00
CA TYR A 105 -5.85 11.65 6.67
C TYR A 105 -6.17 11.78 5.19
N LEU A 106 -6.59 10.66 4.56
CA LEU A 106 -7.05 10.65 3.18
C LEU A 106 -8.58 10.50 3.11
N LYS A 107 -9.14 11.11 2.07
CA LYS A 107 -10.52 10.92 1.59
C LYS A 107 -10.50 10.10 0.30
N PRO A 108 -11.63 9.48 -0.10
CA PRO A 108 -11.73 8.80 -1.38
C PRO A 108 -11.26 9.67 -2.56
N ASN A 109 -10.55 9.07 -3.50
CA ASN A 109 -9.90 9.72 -4.64
C ASN A 109 -8.76 10.69 -4.25
N GLU A 110 -8.18 10.48 -3.10
CA GLU A 110 -6.91 11.11 -2.71
C GLU A 110 -5.81 10.06 -2.57
N LYS A 111 -4.58 10.49 -2.81
CA LYS A 111 -3.37 9.73 -2.50
C LYS A 111 -2.39 10.56 -1.71
N ALA A 112 -1.64 9.91 -0.83
CA ALA A 112 -0.48 10.47 -0.17
C ALA A 112 0.79 9.98 -0.86
N LEU A 113 1.74 10.89 -1.03
CA LEU A 113 3.10 10.63 -1.49
C LEU A 113 4.04 10.92 -0.33
N PHE A 114 4.79 9.94 0.10
CA PHE A 114 5.81 10.08 1.12
C PHE A 114 7.20 9.97 0.50
N ASN A 115 7.96 11.04 0.56
CA ASN A 115 9.36 11.05 0.14
C ASN A 115 10.24 10.58 1.29
N LYS A 116 10.96 9.49 1.10
CA LYS A 116 11.76 8.84 2.16
C LYS A 116 12.98 9.63 2.56
N GLU A 117 13.57 10.42 1.66
CA GLU A 117 14.74 11.25 1.94
C GLU A 117 14.36 12.48 2.77
N SER A 118 13.32 13.18 2.36
CA SER A 118 12.88 14.41 3.04
C SER A 118 11.94 14.19 4.21
N GLY A 119 11.32 13.01 4.32
CA GLY A 119 10.27 12.70 5.30
C GLY A 119 8.97 13.50 5.09
N ILE A 120 8.79 14.10 3.91
CA ILE A 120 7.63 14.94 3.60
C ILE A 120 6.50 14.05 3.05
N ILE A 121 5.27 14.26 3.58
CA ILE A 121 4.04 13.72 3.02
C ILE A 121 3.30 14.83 2.31
N THR A 122 2.90 14.57 1.06
CA THR A 122 2.00 15.42 0.30
C THR A 122 0.73 14.66 -0.04
N VAL A 123 -0.41 15.35 -0.08
CA VAL A 123 -1.70 14.77 -0.46
C VAL A 123 -2.18 15.42 -1.74
N GLU A 124 -2.59 14.60 -2.69
CA GLU A 124 -3.12 15.06 -3.98
C GLU A 124 -4.35 14.24 -4.40
N LYS A 125 -5.14 14.81 -5.30
CA LYS A 125 -6.24 14.08 -5.92
C LYS A 125 -5.71 13.08 -6.94
N THR A 126 -6.34 11.91 -7.00
CA THR A 126 -6.00 10.87 -7.97
C THR A 126 -7.25 10.24 -8.57
N ASP A 127 -7.05 9.55 -9.69
CA ASP A 127 -8.07 8.68 -10.28
C ASP A 127 -7.75 7.23 -9.89
N ASN A 128 -8.61 6.65 -9.07
CA ASN A 128 -8.43 5.29 -8.55
C ASN A 128 -8.29 4.23 -9.64
N ARG A 129 -8.76 4.48 -10.87
CA ARG A 129 -8.58 3.57 -12.01
C ARG A 129 -7.10 3.38 -12.36
N PHE A 130 -6.28 4.39 -12.13
CA PHE A 130 -4.83 4.31 -12.34
C PHE A 130 -4.13 3.61 -11.18
N GLU A 131 -4.52 3.92 -9.96
CA GLU A 131 -3.91 3.35 -8.77
C GLU A 131 -4.18 1.84 -8.62
N THR A 132 -5.27 1.36 -9.21
CA THR A 132 -5.67 -0.06 -9.21
C THR A 132 -5.49 -0.75 -10.57
N ALA A 133 -4.87 -0.10 -11.55
CA ALA A 133 -4.69 -0.63 -12.90
C ALA A 133 -3.92 -1.97 -12.91
N TRP A 134 -2.92 -2.09 -12.05
CA TRP A 134 -2.11 -3.30 -11.93
C TRP A 134 -2.93 -4.56 -11.53
N LEU A 135 -4.07 -4.39 -10.84
CA LEU A 135 -4.98 -5.50 -10.51
C LEU A 135 -5.56 -6.17 -11.76
N ARG A 136 -5.67 -5.43 -12.85
CA ARG A 136 -6.13 -5.93 -14.17
C ARG A 136 -4.97 -6.34 -15.07
N GLY A 137 -3.73 -6.19 -14.60
CA GLY A 137 -2.53 -6.44 -15.37
C GLY A 137 -2.06 -5.25 -16.21
N ASP A 138 -2.66 -4.09 -16.06
CA ASP A 138 -2.25 -2.88 -16.77
C ASP A 138 -1.04 -2.23 -16.10
N LEU A 139 -0.17 -1.63 -16.92
CA LEU A 139 0.91 -0.76 -16.46
C LEU A 139 0.57 0.68 -16.86
N VAL A 140 0.49 1.55 -15.88
CA VAL A 140 0.19 2.96 -16.08
C VAL A 140 1.36 3.80 -15.59
N PHE A 141 1.81 4.71 -16.44
CA PHE A 141 2.90 5.63 -16.16
C PHE A 141 2.40 7.06 -16.32
N ARG A 142 2.55 7.87 -15.28
CA ARG A 142 2.15 9.29 -15.28
C ARG A 142 3.25 10.11 -14.65
N SER A 143 3.81 11.03 -15.41
CA SER A 143 4.91 11.91 -14.94
C SER A 143 5.99 11.12 -14.19
N THR A 144 6.29 9.93 -14.70
CA THR A 144 7.22 8.97 -14.11
C THR A 144 8.56 9.07 -14.81
N THR A 145 9.65 9.01 -14.07
CA THR A 145 11.00 9.00 -14.67
C THR A 145 11.23 7.71 -15.45
N LEU A 146 12.11 7.74 -16.45
CA LEU A 146 12.46 6.54 -17.22
C LEU A 146 13.02 5.44 -16.30
N SER A 147 13.81 5.82 -15.31
CA SER A 147 14.35 4.90 -14.31
C SER A 147 13.23 4.16 -13.57
N ASP A 148 12.18 4.87 -13.12
CA ASP A 148 11.04 4.26 -12.40
C ASP A 148 10.20 3.39 -13.36
N VAL A 149 10.06 3.79 -14.62
CA VAL A 149 9.40 2.96 -15.65
C VAL A 149 10.14 1.65 -15.82
N LEU A 150 11.46 1.69 -15.98
CA LEU A 150 12.29 0.50 -16.13
C LEU A 150 12.21 -0.39 -14.89
N ALA A 151 12.32 0.18 -13.68
CA ALA A 151 12.19 -0.58 -12.45
C ALA A 151 10.83 -1.31 -12.33
N LYS A 152 9.73 -0.67 -12.74
CA LYS A 152 8.40 -1.30 -12.78
C LYS A 152 8.32 -2.43 -13.81
N LEU A 153 8.95 -2.25 -14.99
CA LEU A 153 9.01 -3.29 -16.03
C LEU A 153 9.87 -4.48 -15.59
N GLU A 154 11.04 -4.22 -15.00
CA GLU A 154 11.92 -5.26 -14.46
C GLU A 154 11.20 -6.12 -13.44
N ARG A 155 10.51 -5.50 -12.47
CA ARG A 155 9.70 -6.20 -11.47
C ARG A 155 8.60 -7.02 -12.10
N ARG A 156 7.86 -6.43 -13.04
CA ARG A 156 6.71 -7.07 -13.68
C ARG A 156 7.08 -8.32 -14.45
N TYR A 157 8.20 -8.29 -15.17
CA TYR A 157 8.61 -9.34 -16.09
C TYR A 157 9.76 -10.20 -15.57
N GLY A 158 10.31 -9.88 -14.40
CA GLY A 158 11.44 -10.62 -13.83
C GLY A 158 12.71 -10.53 -14.69
N VAL A 159 12.92 -9.40 -15.36
CA VAL A 159 14.05 -9.13 -16.25
C VAL A 159 14.94 -8.03 -15.70
N ASN A 160 16.20 -7.98 -16.15
CA ASN A 160 17.09 -6.86 -15.88
C ASN A 160 17.27 -6.07 -17.17
N ILE A 161 16.95 -4.78 -17.13
CA ILE A 161 17.05 -3.86 -18.27
C ILE A 161 18.22 -2.91 -18.00
N PRO A 162 19.42 -3.16 -18.57
CA PRO A 162 20.53 -2.25 -18.37
C PRO A 162 20.20 -0.89 -18.98
N PHE A 163 20.39 0.14 -18.18
CA PHE A 163 20.20 1.53 -18.58
C PHE A 163 21.53 2.27 -18.37
N GLU A 164 22.10 2.79 -19.47
CA GLU A 164 23.30 3.62 -19.48
C GLU A 164 22.94 5.11 -19.54
#